data_c1b12f6b2f399cd4cf78ab8731e43d39
#
_entry.id   c1b12f6b2f399cd4cf78ab8731e43d39
#
_cell.length_a   1.000
_cell.length_b   1.000
_cell.length_c   1.000
_cell.angle_alpha   90.00
_cell.angle_beta   90.00
_cell.angle_gamma   90.00
#
_symmetry.space_group_name_H-M   'P 1'
#
loop_
_entity.id
_entity.type
_entity.pdbx_description
1 polymer ?
#
loop_
_entity_poly.entity_id
_entity_poly.type
_entity_poly.pdbx_seq_one_letter_code
_entity_poly.pdbx_strand_id
1 'polypeptide(L)'
;MLSDLTVLSRMLRGQPRAERLQDRLEGFYRPQARDYDRFREKLLHGRQELLTSLVVPAGGTVVELGGGTGRNLEWFGPRLAGFADVTIVDLCPSLLAQARARCARRGWDNVRCVEADAALFRPPQPVDCVYLSYSLSMIPDWFLAVDNALAMLKPGGLLGVVDFYVARRDPPPQCRPQGGFTRHFWPWWFAHDGVFPNPDHLPYLLTRTLPVALSECRGSVPYLPGITAPYYRFIGRKPLAPASTPCRR
;
A
#
# COMPACT_ATOMS: atom_id res chain seq x y z
N MET A 1 -6.48 -14.28 -21.84
CA MET A 1 -5.41 -15.33 -21.81
C MET A 1 -4.08 -14.84 -22.38
N LEU A 2 -3.99 -14.33 -23.64
CA LEU A 2 -2.72 -13.84 -24.21
C LEU A 2 -2.10 -12.68 -23.41
N SER A 3 -2.91 -11.74 -22.90
CA SER A 3 -2.44 -10.61 -22.06
C SER A 3 -1.87 -11.07 -20.73
N ASP A 4 -2.48 -12.07 -20.10
CA ASP A 4 -2.03 -12.60 -18.80
C ASP A 4 -0.68 -13.32 -18.93
N LEU A 5 -0.47 -14.07 -20.05
CA LEU A 5 0.80 -14.72 -20.34
C LEU A 5 1.92 -13.71 -20.61
N THR A 6 1.59 -12.58 -21.25
CA THR A 6 2.55 -11.49 -21.46
C THR A 6 2.98 -10.84 -20.16
N VAL A 7 2.04 -10.59 -19.25
CA VAL A 7 2.35 -10.06 -17.92
C VAL A 7 3.18 -11.08 -17.14
N LEU A 8 2.78 -12.35 -17.12
CA LEU A 8 3.53 -13.42 -16.45
C LEU A 8 4.96 -13.56 -16.96
N SER A 9 5.16 -13.52 -18.30
CA SER A 9 6.50 -13.61 -18.90
C SER A 9 7.40 -12.44 -18.52
N ARG A 10 6.82 -11.25 -18.29
CA ARG A 10 7.56 -10.08 -17.83
C ARG A 10 7.88 -10.16 -16.35
N MET A 11 6.96 -10.66 -15.53
CA MET A 11 7.24 -10.96 -14.12
C MET A 11 8.39 -11.96 -13.98
N LEU A 12 8.42 -13.01 -14.82
CA LEU A 12 9.53 -13.98 -14.84
C LEU A 12 10.87 -13.39 -15.30
N ARG A 13 10.87 -12.26 -16.01
CA ARG A 13 12.11 -11.54 -16.40
C ARG A 13 12.61 -10.62 -15.30
N GLY A 14 11.78 -10.30 -14.28
CA GLY A 14 12.11 -9.43 -13.17
C GLY A 14 12.20 -7.94 -13.54
N GLN A 15 12.53 -7.13 -12.54
CA GLN A 15 12.72 -5.69 -12.73
C GLN A 15 14.00 -5.39 -13.51
N PRO A 16 14.01 -4.38 -14.41
CA PRO A 16 15.21 -3.92 -15.07
C PRO A 16 16.23 -3.38 -14.06
N ARG A 17 17.51 -3.49 -14.37
CA ARG A 17 18.56 -2.90 -13.56
C ARG A 17 18.66 -1.40 -13.86
N ALA A 18 18.46 -0.56 -12.85
CA ALA A 18 18.70 0.87 -12.90
C ALA A 18 19.14 1.35 -11.51
N GLU A 19 19.92 2.43 -11.49
CA GLU A 19 20.45 3.00 -10.22
C GLU A 19 19.34 3.63 -9.38
N ARG A 20 18.40 4.32 -10.04
CA ARG A 20 17.29 4.98 -9.34
C ARG A 20 16.07 4.06 -9.24
N LEU A 21 15.43 4.04 -8.07
CA LEU A 21 14.20 3.28 -7.84
C LEU A 21 13.11 3.64 -8.87
N GLN A 22 12.93 4.94 -9.14
CA GLN A 22 11.96 5.44 -10.10
C GLN A 22 12.16 4.83 -11.50
N ASP A 23 13.40 4.80 -12.00
CA ASP A 23 13.71 4.27 -13.34
C ASP A 23 13.43 2.76 -13.42
N ARG A 24 13.70 2.02 -12.33
CA ARG A 24 13.36 0.60 -12.23
C ARG A 24 11.85 0.37 -12.29
N LEU A 25 11.10 1.13 -11.49
CA LEU A 25 9.64 1.03 -11.44
C LEU A 25 9.01 1.44 -12.78
N GLU A 26 9.43 2.55 -13.36
CA GLU A 26 8.93 3.01 -14.65
C GLU A 26 9.25 1.99 -15.76
N GLY A 27 10.47 1.47 -15.83
CA GLY A 27 10.86 0.44 -16.79
C GLY A 27 10.08 -0.86 -16.65
N PHE A 28 9.70 -1.23 -15.41
CA PHE A 28 8.90 -2.41 -15.14
C PHE A 28 7.41 -2.19 -15.45
N TYR A 29 6.84 -1.07 -15.04
CA TYR A 29 5.38 -0.83 -15.12
C TYR A 29 4.92 -0.22 -16.44
N ARG A 30 5.69 0.64 -17.09
CA ARG A 30 5.32 1.33 -18.33
C ARG A 30 4.80 0.39 -19.41
N PRO A 31 5.46 -0.76 -19.72
CA PRO A 31 4.99 -1.64 -20.79
C PRO A 31 3.69 -2.37 -20.46
N GLN A 32 3.27 -2.42 -19.19
CA GLN A 32 2.09 -3.17 -18.73
C GLN A 32 1.03 -2.28 -18.06
N ALA A 33 1.21 -0.96 -18.03
CA ALA A 33 0.35 -0.04 -17.30
C ALA A 33 -1.15 -0.13 -17.70
N ARG A 34 -1.44 -0.46 -18.96
CA ARG A 34 -2.82 -0.61 -19.47
C ARG A 34 -3.52 -1.88 -19.00
N ASP A 35 -2.78 -2.98 -18.84
CA ASP A 35 -3.29 -4.29 -18.44
C ASP A 35 -3.03 -4.58 -16.96
N TYR A 36 -2.36 -3.66 -16.28
CA TYR A 36 -1.90 -3.79 -14.90
C TYR A 36 -3.00 -4.20 -13.92
N ASP A 37 -4.12 -3.51 -13.93
CA ASP A 37 -5.20 -3.73 -12.98
C ASP A 37 -5.81 -5.13 -13.11
N ARG A 38 -6.05 -5.62 -14.33
CA ARG A 38 -6.68 -6.92 -14.58
C ARG A 38 -5.90 -8.07 -13.94
N PHE A 39 -4.59 -8.06 -14.09
CA PHE A 39 -3.74 -9.10 -13.50
C PHE A 39 -3.66 -8.98 -11.99
N ARG A 40 -3.47 -7.74 -11.52
CA ARG A 40 -3.30 -7.45 -10.09
C ARG A 40 -4.56 -7.69 -9.27
N GLU A 41 -5.74 -7.56 -9.84
CA GLU A 41 -6.99 -7.88 -9.15
C GLU A 41 -7.08 -9.34 -8.71
N LYS A 42 -6.49 -10.25 -9.46
CA LYS A 42 -6.45 -11.68 -9.12
C LYS A 42 -5.42 -12.03 -8.04
N LEU A 43 -4.41 -11.18 -7.83
CA LEU A 43 -3.30 -11.43 -6.92
C LEU A 43 -3.38 -10.62 -5.64
N LEU A 44 -3.83 -9.36 -5.71
CA LEU A 44 -3.80 -8.41 -4.61
C LEU A 44 -5.09 -8.45 -3.80
N HIS A 45 -5.18 -9.42 -2.91
CA HIS A 45 -6.34 -9.65 -2.04
C HIS A 45 -6.45 -8.64 -0.90
N GLY A 46 -7.65 -8.45 -0.34
CA GLY A 46 -7.87 -7.67 0.88
C GLY A 46 -7.91 -6.15 0.69
N ARG A 47 -7.72 -5.64 -0.53
CA ARG A 47 -7.74 -4.20 -0.83
C ARG A 47 -9.12 -3.59 -0.59
N GLN A 48 -10.17 -4.22 -1.11
CA GLN A 48 -11.54 -3.77 -0.93
C GLN A 48 -11.90 -3.73 0.54
N GLU A 49 -11.61 -4.80 1.27
CA GLU A 49 -11.91 -4.92 2.69
C GLU A 49 -11.16 -3.87 3.51
N LEU A 50 -9.90 -3.56 3.17
CA LEU A 50 -9.18 -2.47 3.82
C LEU A 50 -9.92 -1.15 3.59
N LEU A 51 -10.16 -0.77 2.32
CA LEU A 51 -10.72 0.54 1.96
C LEU A 51 -12.14 0.74 2.51
N THR A 52 -12.96 -0.32 2.51
CA THR A 52 -14.30 -0.27 3.10
C THR A 52 -14.27 -0.14 4.63
N SER A 53 -13.22 -0.65 5.28
CA SER A 53 -13.05 -0.58 6.74
C SER A 53 -12.41 0.74 7.23
N LEU A 54 -11.82 1.54 6.34
CA LEU A 54 -11.28 2.85 6.70
C LEU A 54 -12.43 3.84 6.93
N VAL A 55 -12.64 4.21 8.19
CA VAL A 55 -13.68 5.18 8.58
C VAL A 55 -13.09 6.58 8.54
N VAL A 56 -13.24 7.24 7.41
CA VAL A 56 -12.85 8.64 7.20
C VAL A 56 -14.11 9.50 7.26
N PRO A 57 -14.13 10.61 8.02
CA PRO A 57 -15.31 11.48 8.12
C PRO A 57 -15.64 12.15 6.78
N ALA A 58 -16.87 12.58 6.60
CA ALA A 58 -17.25 13.45 5.49
C ALA A 58 -16.44 14.74 5.56
N GLY A 59 -15.97 15.25 4.41
CA GLY A 59 -15.02 16.35 4.33
C GLY A 59 -13.61 16.02 4.79
N GLY A 60 -13.32 14.74 5.11
CA GLY A 60 -11.98 14.30 5.48
C GLY A 60 -11.00 14.28 4.31
N THR A 61 -9.72 14.19 4.61
CA THR A 61 -8.62 14.20 3.64
C THR A 61 -7.88 12.87 3.66
N VAL A 62 -7.53 12.35 2.47
CA VAL A 62 -6.95 11.02 2.31
C VAL A 62 -5.70 11.08 1.44
N VAL A 63 -4.66 10.34 1.83
CA VAL A 63 -3.46 10.13 1.01
C VAL A 63 -3.24 8.64 0.77
N GLU A 64 -3.07 8.24 -0.48
CA GLU A 64 -2.60 6.92 -0.88
C GLU A 64 -1.13 6.99 -1.26
N LEU A 65 -0.27 6.24 -0.57
CA LEU A 65 1.16 6.14 -0.87
C LEU A 65 1.45 4.89 -1.71
N GLY A 66 2.04 5.08 -2.90
CA GLY A 66 2.22 4.03 -3.89
C GLY A 66 0.91 3.66 -4.56
N GLY A 67 0.08 4.64 -4.91
CA GLY A 67 -1.28 4.43 -5.39
C GLY A 67 -1.41 3.98 -6.85
N GLY A 68 -0.33 4.00 -7.60
CA GLY A 68 -0.24 3.47 -8.95
C GLY A 68 -1.30 4.05 -9.89
N THR A 69 -2.20 3.20 -10.38
CA THR A 69 -3.25 3.57 -11.33
C THR A 69 -4.50 4.21 -10.67
N GLY A 70 -4.50 4.40 -9.34
CA GLY A 70 -5.64 4.91 -8.58
C GLY A 70 -6.82 3.93 -8.52
N ARG A 71 -6.63 2.65 -8.85
CA ARG A 71 -7.68 1.62 -8.88
C ARG A 71 -8.35 1.43 -7.52
N ASN A 72 -7.60 1.57 -6.46
CA ASN A 72 -8.09 1.39 -5.10
C ASN A 72 -9.19 2.38 -4.72
N LEU A 73 -9.18 3.60 -5.25
CA LEU A 73 -10.19 4.61 -4.95
C LEU A 73 -11.62 4.17 -5.29
N GLU A 74 -11.79 3.25 -6.23
CA GLU A 74 -13.11 2.71 -6.59
C GLU A 74 -13.78 1.98 -5.41
N TRP A 75 -12.98 1.44 -4.47
CA TRP A 75 -13.50 0.75 -3.28
C TRP A 75 -14.08 1.69 -2.21
N PHE A 76 -13.82 2.99 -2.29
CA PHE A 76 -14.53 3.95 -1.47
C PHE A 76 -15.99 4.14 -1.93
N GLY A 77 -16.29 3.81 -3.19
CA GLY A 77 -17.63 3.98 -3.76
C GLY A 77 -18.12 5.42 -3.65
N PRO A 78 -19.40 5.63 -3.29
CA PRO A 78 -19.97 6.99 -3.15
C PRO A 78 -19.28 7.87 -2.12
N ARG A 79 -18.61 7.27 -1.11
CA ARG A 79 -17.88 8.04 -0.07
C ARG A 79 -16.75 8.89 -0.64
N LEU A 80 -16.17 8.49 -1.79
CA LEU A 80 -15.07 9.22 -2.41
C LEU A 80 -15.44 10.69 -2.70
N ALA A 81 -16.63 10.91 -3.21
CA ALA A 81 -17.13 12.26 -3.51
C ALA A 81 -17.36 13.11 -2.25
N GLY A 82 -17.51 12.49 -1.09
CA GLY A 82 -17.68 13.16 0.19
C GLY A 82 -16.37 13.59 0.87
N PHE A 83 -15.20 13.23 0.34
CA PHE A 83 -13.91 13.66 0.88
C PHE A 83 -13.56 15.05 0.34
N ALA A 84 -12.94 15.88 1.17
CA ALA A 84 -12.50 17.22 0.76
C ALA A 84 -11.34 17.17 -0.24
N ASP A 85 -10.42 16.23 -0.03
CA ASP A 85 -9.24 16.04 -0.89
C ASP A 85 -8.72 14.61 -0.78
N VAL A 86 -8.35 14.04 -1.91
CA VAL A 86 -7.68 12.74 -2.01
C VAL A 86 -6.42 12.90 -2.85
N THR A 87 -5.29 12.50 -2.31
CA THR A 87 -4.01 12.56 -3.03
C THR A 87 -3.48 11.15 -3.29
N ILE A 88 -3.26 10.83 -4.56
CA ILE A 88 -2.52 9.64 -5.00
C ILE A 88 -1.06 10.03 -5.17
N VAL A 89 -0.16 9.37 -4.44
CA VAL A 89 1.30 9.58 -4.53
C VAL A 89 1.94 8.33 -5.12
N ASP A 90 2.73 8.47 -6.16
CA ASP A 90 3.49 7.36 -6.76
C ASP A 90 4.75 7.89 -7.44
N LEU A 91 5.79 7.04 -7.57
CA LEU A 91 7.03 7.35 -8.28
C LEU A 91 6.94 7.09 -9.80
N CYS A 92 5.91 6.35 -10.25
CA CYS A 92 5.81 5.87 -11.62
C CYS A 92 4.91 6.78 -12.48
N PRO A 93 5.48 7.63 -13.36
CA PRO A 93 4.71 8.56 -14.21
C PRO A 93 3.68 7.86 -15.09
N SER A 94 4.01 6.68 -15.63
CA SER A 94 3.11 5.93 -16.51
C SER A 94 1.89 5.38 -15.76
N LEU A 95 2.02 4.99 -14.49
CA LEU A 95 0.89 4.60 -13.66
C LEU A 95 0.04 5.81 -13.26
N LEU A 96 0.67 6.93 -12.89
CA LEU A 96 -0.04 8.17 -12.58
C LEU A 96 -0.79 8.73 -13.80
N ALA A 97 -0.31 8.54 -15.02
CA ALA A 97 -1.05 8.87 -16.22
C ALA A 97 -2.36 8.07 -16.33
N GLN A 98 -2.34 6.78 -15.97
CA GLN A 98 -3.57 5.97 -15.90
C GLN A 98 -4.50 6.44 -14.77
N ALA A 99 -3.94 6.82 -13.62
CA ALA A 99 -4.72 7.38 -12.51
C ALA A 99 -5.44 8.67 -12.92
N ARG A 100 -4.73 9.62 -13.54
CA ARG A 100 -5.33 10.87 -14.06
C ARG A 100 -6.43 10.59 -15.07
N ALA A 101 -6.20 9.68 -16.03
CA ALA A 101 -7.20 9.27 -17.01
C ALA A 101 -8.42 8.61 -16.34
N ARG A 102 -8.23 7.86 -15.27
CA ARG A 102 -9.32 7.27 -14.47
C ARG A 102 -10.13 8.37 -13.76
N CYS A 103 -9.46 9.30 -13.08
CA CYS A 103 -10.12 10.44 -12.42
C CYS A 103 -10.99 11.20 -13.39
N ALA A 104 -10.46 11.56 -14.56
CA ALA A 104 -11.20 12.29 -15.59
C ALA A 104 -12.44 11.50 -16.08
N ARG A 105 -12.30 10.17 -16.35
CA ARG A 105 -13.45 9.34 -16.79
C ARG A 105 -14.52 9.18 -15.71
N ARG A 106 -14.14 9.22 -14.44
CA ARG A 106 -15.04 9.03 -13.29
C ARG A 106 -15.60 10.33 -12.73
N GLY A 107 -15.11 11.49 -13.20
CA GLY A 107 -15.49 12.80 -12.66
C GLY A 107 -15.04 12.98 -11.21
N TRP A 108 -13.85 12.51 -10.86
CA TRP A 108 -13.28 12.65 -9.50
C TRP A 108 -12.47 13.94 -9.40
N ASP A 109 -13.16 15.05 -9.23
CA ASP A 109 -12.54 16.39 -9.22
C ASP A 109 -11.78 16.70 -7.93
N ASN A 110 -12.07 15.95 -6.86
CA ASN A 110 -11.40 16.04 -5.56
C ASN A 110 -10.16 15.13 -5.44
N VAL A 111 -9.71 14.49 -6.54
CA VAL A 111 -8.55 13.60 -6.53
C VAL A 111 -7.37 14.23 -7.25
N ARG A 112 -6.21 14.27 -6.59
CA ARG A 112 -4.93 14.74 -7.15
C ARG A 112 -3.95 13.61 -7.30
N CYS A 113 -3.15 13.63 -8.38
CA CYS A 113 -2.08 12.67 -8.64
C CYS A 113 -0.73 13.39 -8.59
N VAL A 114 0.13 12.99 -7.65
CA VAL A 114 1.42 13.61 -7.36
C VAL A 114 2.54 12.59 -7.60
N GLU A 115 3.52 12.97 -8.42
CA GLU A 115 4.75 12.20 -8.60
C GLU A 115 5.71 12.56 -7.47
N ALA A 116 5.86 11.65 -6.52
CA ALA A 116 6.76 11.84 -5.37
C ALA A 116 7.10 10.51 -4.70
N ASP A 117 8.19 10.53 -3.94
CA ASP A 117 8.59 9.42 -3.07
C ASP A 117 7.69 9.37 -1.82
N ALA A 118 7.16 8.17 -1.53
CA ALA A 118 6.32 7.93 -0.35
C ALA A 118 7.01 8.25 0.98
N ALA A 119 8.34 8.11 1.05
CA ALA A 119 9.12 8.45 2.24
C ALA A 119 9.36 9.95 2.41
N LEU A 120 9.18 10.75 1.34
CA LEU A 120 9.52 12.19 1.34
C LEU A 120 8.31 13.10 1.13
N PHE A 121 7.23 12.60 0.54
CA PHE A 121 6.03 13.40 0.26
C PHE A 121 5.47 14.03 1.54
N ARG A 122 5.01 15.27 1.43
CA ARG A 122 4.30 15.99 2.50
C ARG A 122 3.08 16.71 1.90
N PRO A 123 1.88 16.43 2.42
CA PRO A 123 0.72 17.25 2.10
C PRO A 123 0.85 18.63 2.76
N PRO A 124 0.18 19.68 2.24
CA PRO A 124 0.24 21.03 2.80
C PRO A 124 -0.35 21.14 4.21
N GLN A 125 -1.24 20.25 4.58
CA GLN A 125 -1.86 20.16 5.90
C GLN A 125 -1.94 18.70 6.36
N PRO A 126 -1.97 18.44 7.69
CA PRO A 126 -2.20 17.09 8.19
C PRO A 126 -3.52 16.51 7.70
N VAL A 127 -3.51 15.20 7.43
CA VAL A 127 -4.63 14.47 6.82
C VAL A 127 -5.32 13.52 7.81
N ASP A 128 -6.56 13.12 7.49
CA ASP A 128 -7.36 12.24 8.35
C ASP A 128 -6.98 10.77 8.15
N CYS A 129 -6.55 10.39 6.95
CA CYS A 129 -6.21 9.02 6.62
C CYS A 129 -5.02 8.96 5.64
N VAL A 130 -4.09 8.06 5.92
CA VAL A 130 -3.05 7.62 4.98
C VAL A 130 -3.16 6.12 4.81
N TYR A 131 -3.06 5.61 3.59
CA TYR A 131 -2.99 4.18 3.39
C TYR A 131 -1.97 3.76 2.33
N LEU A 132 -1.49 2.52 2.48
CA LEU A 132 -0.58 1.84 1.57
C LEU A 132 -1.22 0.51 1.16
N SER A 133 -1.22 0.23 -0.13
CA SER A 133 -1.85 -0.97 -0.67
C SER A 133 -0.93 -1.67 -1.64
N TYR A 134 -0.28 -2.73 -1.18
CA TYR A 134 0.74 -3.48 -1.91
C TYR A 134 1.85 -2.60 -2.48
N SER A 135 2.26 -1.63 -1.70
CA SER A 135 3.35 -0.69 -2.00
C SER A 135 4.46 -0.74 -0.97
N LEU A 136 4.16 -1.05 0.30
CA LEU A 136 5.15 -1.05 1.37
C LEU A 136 6.26 -2.07 1.14
N SER A 137 5.92 -3.27 0.66
CA SER A 137 6.87 -4.33 0.30
C SER A 137 7.75 -4.01 -0.90
N MET A 138 7.47 -2.92 -1.63
CA MET A 138 8.26 -2.44 -2.76
C MET A 138 9.13 -1.22 -2.44
N ILE A 139 8.93 -0.61 -1.28
CA ILE A 139 9.70 0.56 -0.82
C ILE A 139 10.92 0.06 -0.03
N PRO A 140 12.17 0.32 -0.49
CA PRO A 140 13.36 -0.13 0.22
C PRO A 140 13.43 0.39 1.67
N ASP A 141 13.22 1.69 1.84
CA ASP A 141 13.20 2.36 3.14
C ASP A 141 11.78 2.43 3.70
N TRP A 142 11.09 1.30 3.72
CA TRP A 142 9.69 1.17 4.10
C TRP A 142 9.37 1.75 5.49
N PHE A 143 10.30 1.66 6.43
CA PHE A 143 10.16 2.23 7.78
C PHE A 143 10.09 3.75 7.74
N LEU A 144 10.88 4.41 6.86
CA LEU A 144 10.78 5.86 6.63
C LEU A 144 9.43 6.23 6.00
N ALA A 145 8.91 5.41 5.08
CA ALA A 145 7.59 5.64 4.50
C ALA A 145 6.47 5.53 5.54
N VAL A 146 6.56 4.57 6.48
CA VAL A 146 5.61 4.44 7.60
C VAL A 146 5.71 5.64 8.55
N ASP A 147 6.93 6.05 8.94
CA ASP A 147 7.13 7.21 9.80
C ASP A 147 6.64 8.50 9.14
N ASN A 148 6.86 8.60 7.82
CA ASN A 148 6.33 9.70 7.03
C ASN A 148 4.80 9.71 6.98
N ALA A 149 4.18 8.55 6.75
CA ALA A 149 2.73 8.40 6.78
C ALA A 149 2.15 8.86 8.13
N LEU A 150 2.77 8.45 9.23
CA LEU A 150 2.37 8.87 10.57
C LEU A 150 2.58 10.37 10.80
N ALA A 151 3.67 10.96 10.28
CA ALA A 151 3.93 12.39 10.38
C ALA A 151 2.85 13.22 9.66
N MET A 152 2.36 12.74 8.49
CA MET A 152 1.28 13.39 7.74
C MET A 152 -0.08 13.36 8.44
N LEU A 153 -0.34 12.36 9.29
CA LEU A 153 -1.64 12.19 9.95
C LEU A 153 -1.88 13.24 11.03
N LYS A 154 -3.12 13.70 11.10
CA LYS A 154 -3.65 14.38 12.29
C LYS A 154 -3.52 13.48 13.53
N PRO A 155 -3.43 14.02 14.76
CA PRO A 155 -3.61 13.22 15.97
C PRO A 155 -4.92 12.43 15.91
N GLY A 156 -4.87 11.13 16.16
CA GLY A 156 -6.04 10.26 16.03
C GLY A 156 -6.42 9.83 14.61
N GLY A 157 -5.70 10.31 13.58
CA GLY A 157 -5.87 9.91 12.17
C GLY A 157 -5.53 8.43 11.93
N LEU A 158 -6.00 7.87 10.83
CA LEU A 158 -5.89 6.45 10.50
C LEU A 158 -4.76 6.16 9.53
N LEU A 159 -3.96 5.15 9.85
CA LEU A 159 -3.04 4.49 8.93
C LEU A 159 -3.61 3.13 8.53
N GLY A 160 -3.87 2.94 7.23
CA GLY A 160 -4.28 1.65 6.66
C GLY A 160 -3.15 1.00 5.87
N VAL A 161 -2.93 -0.30 6.04
CA VAL A 161 -1.95 -1.04 5.23
C VAL A 161 -2.51 -2.39 4.83
N VAL A 162 -2.39 -2.75 3.55
CA VAL A 162 -2.54 -4.12 3.06
C VAL A 162 -1.33 -4.46 2.23
N ASP A 163 -0.66 -5.57 2.57
CA ASP A 163 0.54 -5.98 1.82
C ASP A 163 0.87 -7.46 2.04
N PHE A 164 1.73 -8.00 1.17
CA PHE A 164 2.37 -9.29 1.40
C PHE A 164 3.34 -9.20 2.58
N TYR A 165 3.44 -10.29 3.34
CA TYR A 165 4.42 -10.36 4.41
C TYR A 165 4.80 -11.80 4.74
N VAL A 166 5.90 -11.95 5.44
CA VAL A 166 6.26 -13.18 6.15
C VAL A 166 6.46 -12.86 7.62
N ALA A 167 6.07 -13.77 8.51
CA ALA A 167 6.26 -13.56 9.94
C ALA A 167 7.74 -13.80 10.33
N ARG A 168 8.18 -13.15 11.40
CA ARG A 168 9.41 -13.52 12.11
C ARG A 168 9.35 -15.00 12.56
N ARG A 169 10.50 -15.60 12.86
CA ARG A 169 10.55 -16.96 13.45
C ARG A 169 9.74 -17.02 14.75
N ASP A 170 9.96 -16.03 15.58
CA ASP A 170 9.27 -15.82 16.86
C ASP A 170 8.47 -14.49 16.76
N PRO A 171 7.23 -14.54 16.24
CA PRO A 171 6.44 -13.33 16.03
C PRO A 171 5.89 -12.77 17.36
N PRO A 172 5.56 -11.48 17.42
CA PRO A 172 4.84 -10.91 18.55
C PRO A 172 3.53 -11.68 18.83
N PRO A 173 3.03 -11.67 20.07
CA PRO A 173 1.81 -12.42 20.45
C PRO A 173 0.57 -12.09 19.63
N GLN A 174 0.52 -10.87 19.05
CA GLN A 174 -0.57 -10.43 18.19
C GLN A 174 -0.49 -10.98 16.76
N CYS A 175 0.67 -11.53 16.36
CA CYS A 175 0.92 -12.03 15.02
C CYS A 175 0.92 -13.56 14.99
N ARG A 176 0.48 -14.15 13.89
CA ARG A 176 0.42 -15.60 13.73
C ARG A 176 1.77 -16.18 13.31
N PRO A 177 2.22 -17.28 13.89
CA PRO A 177 3.41 -17.98 13.43
C PRO A 177 3.20 -18.54 12.01
N GLN A 178 4.28 -18.52 11.22
CA GLN A 178 4.29 -19.09 9.88
C GLN A 178 5.35 -20.17 9.76
N GLY A 179 5.05 -21.21 8.98
CA GLY A 179 5.99 -22.32 8.74
C GLY A 179 7.24 -21.88 7.96
N GLY A 180 8.32 -22.65 8.09
CA GLY A 180 9.61 -22.36 7.43
C GLY A 180 9.48 -22.21 5.91
N PHE A 181 8.71 -23.08 5.26
CA PHE A 181 8.44 -22.98 3.82
C PHE A 181 7.90 -21.58 3.44
N THR A 182 6.85 -21.11 4.11
CA THR A 182 6.26 -19.81 3.84
C THR A 182 7.28 -18.68 3.98
N ARG A 183 8.10 -18.72 5.04
CA ARG A 183 9.08 -17.68 5.36
C ARG A 183 10.24 -17.59 4.39
N HIS A 184 10.59 -18.68 3.69
CA HIS A 184 11.70 -18.70 2.73
C HIS A 184 11.22 -18.65 1.28
N PHE A 185 10.15 -19.35 0.95
CA PHE A 185 9.64 -19.43 -0.42
C PHE A 185 9.13 -18.08 -0.94
N TRP A 186 8.27 -17.38 -0.17
CA TRP A 186 7.64 -16.16 -0.66
C TRP A 186 8.62 -14.99 -0.85
N PRO A 187 9.58 -14.72 0.03
CA PRO A 187 10.62 -13.72 -0.24
C PRO A 187 11.43 -14.03 -1.50
N TRP A 188 11.80 -15.30 -1.70
CA TRP A 188 12.50 -15.71 -2.90
C TRP A 188 11.65 -15.56 -4.16
N TRP A 189 10.38 -15.98 -4.11
CA TRP A 189 9.45 -15.88 -5.25
C TRP A 189 9.20 -14.43 -5.66
N PHE A 190 8.86 -13.58 -4.72
CA PHE A 190 8.48 -12.20 -4.98
C PHE A 190 9.68 -11.27 -5.26
N ALA A 191 10.90 -11.64 -4.89
CA ALA A 191 12.10 -10.84 -5.13
C ALA A 191 12.33 -10.54 -6.62
N HIS A 192 11.90 -11.44 -7.51
CA HIS A 192 11.98 -11.25 -8.97
C HIS A 192 11.18 -10.02 -9.44
N ASP A 193 10.07 -9.73 -8.79
CA ASP A 193 9.21 -8.58 -9.09
C ASP A 193 9.56 -7.34 -8.28
N GLY A 194 10.63 -7.39 -7.49
CA GLY A 194 11.03 -6.31 -6.59
C GLY A 194 10.05 -6.12 -5.41
N VAL A 195 9.32 -7.18 -5.06
CA VAL A 195 8.44 -7.22 -3.91
C VAL A 195 9.15 -8.00 -2.79
N PHE A 196 9.32 -7.39 -1.64
CA PHE A 196 10.06 -7.94 -0.50
C PHE A 196 9.16 -8.06 0.73
N PRO A 197 8.40 -9.18 0.87
CA PRO A 197 7.62 -9.43 2.07
C PRO A 197 8.53 -9.38 3.29
N ASN A 198 8.34 -8.42 4.17
CA ASN A 198 9.26 -8.15 5.27
C ASN A 198 8.64 -8.59 6.62
N PRO A 199 9.38 -9.35 7.44
CA PRO A 199 8.88 -9.83 8.73
C PRO A 199 8.69 -8.71 9.76
N ASP A 200 9.22 -7.51 9.50
CA ASP A 200 9.20 -6.41 10.43
C ASP A 200 8.07 -5.40 10.18
N HIS A 201 7.35 -5.50 9.04
CA HIS A 201 6.24 -4.59 8.74
C HIS A 201 5.21 -4.56 9.89
N LEU A 202 4.62 -5.72 10.24
CA LEU A 202 3.60 -5.78 11.28
C LEU A 202 4.12 -5.39 12.67
N PRO A 203 5.27 -5.92 13.15
CA PRO A 203 5.84 -5.47 14.42
C PRO A 203 6.06 -3.96 14.49
N TYR A 204 6.55 -3.36 13.41
CA TYR A 204 6.79 -1.92 13.36
C TYR A 204 5.48 -1.13 13.43
N LEU A 205 4.48 -1.49 12.62
CA LEU A 205 3.16 -0.86 12.64
C LEU A 205 2.50 -0.95 14.02
N LEU A 206 2.58 -2.12 14.67
CA LEU A 206 2.04 -2.37 16.00
C LEU A 206 2.69 -1.51 17.09
N THR A 207 3.99 -1.20 16.96
CA THR A 207 4.71 -0.37 17.94
C THR A 207 4.51 1.12 17.73
N ARG A 208 4.19 1.55 16.50
CA ARG A 208 4.09 2.97 16.11
C ARG A 208 2.66 3.53 16.16
N THR A 209 1.65 2.66 16.29
CA THR A 209 0.24 3.06 16.27
C THR A 209 -0.55 2.40 17.41
N LEU A 210 -1.75 2.89 17.64
CA LEU A 210 -2.76 2.18 18.41
C LEU A 210 -3.52 1.25 17.45
N PRO A 211 -3.36 -0.08 17.53
CA PRO A 211 -4.03 -1.00 16.63
C PRO A 211 -5.55 -0.89 16.73
N VAL A 212 -6.22 -0.75 15.59
CA VAL A 212 -7.70 -0.74 15.47
C VAL A 212 -8.19 -2.06 14.90
N ALA A 213 -7.50 -2.57 13.86
CA ALA A 213 -7.82 -3.87 13.27
C ALA A 213 -6.55 -4.51 12.70
N LEU A 214 -6.43 -5.82 12.86
CA LEU A 214 -5.39 -6.65 12.24
C LEU A 214 -6.03 -7.94 11.73
N SER A 215 -5.77 -8.26 10.48
CA SER A 215 -6.16 -9.54 9.88
C SER A 215 -4.99 -10.09 9.07
N GLU A 216 -4.52 -11.26 9.45
CA GLU A 216 -3.53 -12.02 8.70
C GLU A 216 -4.24 -13.08 7.87
N CYS A 217 -4.05 -13.05 6.58
CA CYS A 217 -4.81 -13.80 5.61
C CYS A 217 -3.88 -14.55 4.64
N ARG A 218 -4.49 -15.40 3.81
CA ARG A 218 -3.82 -16.05 2.69
C ARG A 218 -4.67 -15.88 1.43
N GLY A 219 -4.03 -15.48 0.33
CA GLY A 219 -4.69 -15.29 -0.95
C GLY A 219 -4.16 -16.26 -2.01
N SER A 220 -5.02 -16.70 -2.91
CA SER A 220 -4.61 -17.51 -4.06
C SER A 220 -3.65 -16.73 -4.96
N VAL A 221 -2.66 -17.41 -5.51
CA VAL A 221 -1.73 -16.84 -6.48
C VAL A 221 -2.11 -17.35 -7.86
N PRO A 222 -2.39 -16.47 -8.83
CA PRO A 222 -2.65 -16.89 -10.19
C PRO A 222 -1.54 -17.80 -10.71
N TYR A 223 -1.91 -18.87 -11.41
CA TYR A 223 -0.99 -19.86 -11.99
C TYR A 223 -0.20 -20.75 -11.01
N LEU A 224 -0.48 -20.67 -9.70
CA LEU A 224 0.02 -21.59 -8.69
C LEU A 224 -1.15 -22.30 -7.98
N PRO A 225 -1.79 -23.29 -8.62
CA PRO A 225 -2.96 -23.97 -8.05
C PRO A 225 -2.65 -24.58 -6.69
N GLY A 226 -3.51 -24.34 -5.71
CA GLY A 226 -3.37 -24.87 -4.35
C GLY A 226 -2.33 -24.14 -3.48
N ILE A 227 -1.57 -23.19 -4.02
CA ILE A 227 -0.59 -22.40 -3.24
C ILE A 227 -1.18 -21.01 -2.96
N THR A 228 -1.04 -20.57 -1.69
CA THR A 228 -1.57 -19.28 -1.24
C THR A 228 -0.47 -18.42 -0.62
N ALA A 229 -0.38 -17.15 -1.02
CA ALA A 229 0.55 -16.18 -0.46
C ALA A 229 -0.03 -15.54 0.82
N PRO A 230 0.80 -15.35 1.86
CA PRO A 230 0.38 -14.63 3.05
C PRO A 230 0.33 -13.12 2.77
N TYR A 231 -0.72 -12.48 3.27
CA TYR A 231 -0.86 -11.04 3.30
C TYR A 231 -1.54 -10.61 4.60
N TYR A 232 -1.40 -9.34 4.94
CA TYR A 232 -2.08 -8.77 6.10
C TYR A 232 -2.90 -7.54 5.70
N ARG A 233 -3.90 -7.24 6.51
CA ARG A 233 -4.61 -5.97 6.55
C ARG A 233 -4.48 -5.41 7.94
N PHE A 234 -4.04 -4.17 8.02
CA PHE A 234 -3.80 -3.47 9.27
C PHE A 234 -4.44 -2.09 9.21
N ILE A 235 -5.11 -1.71 10.30
CA ILE A 235 -5.57 -0.35 10.56
C ILE A 235 -5.06 0.04 11.93
N GLY A 236 -4.27 1.10 11.98
CA GLY A 236 -3.78 1.70 13.21
C GLY A 236 -4.19 3.16 13.31
N ARG A 237 -4.34 3.63 14.52
CA ARG A 237 -4.62 5.04 14.82
C ARG A 237 -3.33 5.71 15.30
N LYS A 238 -3.01 6.89 14.74
CA LYS A 238 -1.93 7.72 15.26
C LYS A 238 -2.25 8.09 16.71
N PRO A 239 -1.36 7.87 17.68
CA PRO A 239 -1.56 8.31 19.05
C PRO A 239 -1.89 9.80 19.13
N LEU A 240 -2.74 10.17 20.06
CA LEU A 240 -2.94 11.58 20.40
C LEU A 240 -1.62 12.12 20.99
N ALA A 241 -1.27 13.36 20.67
CA ALA A 241 -0.16 14.00 21.36
C ALA A 241 -0.41 13.96 22.87
N PRO A 242 0.59 13.63 23.71
CA PRO A 242 0.41 13.74 25.15
C PRO A 242 -0.09 15.15 25.45
N ALA A 243 -1.15 15.26 26.25
CA ALA A 243 -1.62 16.56 26.72
C ALA A 243 -0.40 17.30 27.29
N SER A 244 -0.07 18.48 26.76
CA SER A 244 0.98 19.30 27.31
C SER A 244 0.62 19.62 28.76
N THR A 245 1.23 18.93 29.71
CA THR A 245 1.08 19.28 31.11
C THR A 245 1.58 20.72 31.26
N PRO A 246 0.72 21.68 31.65
CA PRO A 246 1.21 23.03 31.87
C PRO A 246 2.29 22.98 32.93
N CYS A 247 3.48 23.43 32.52
CA CYS A 247 4.59 23.58 33.47
C CYS A 247 4.11 24.51 34.58
N ARG A 248 3.78 23.96 35.76
CA ARG A 248 3.52 24.77 36.95
C ARG A 248 4.82 25.51 37.29
N ARG A 249 4.81 26.79 37.06
CA ARG A 249 5.83 27.69 37.64
C ARG A 249 5.62 27.83 39.13
#